data_46152bddd9a3d1fde32077d21fe95795
#
_entry.id   46152bddd9a3d1fde32077d21fe95795
#
_cell.length_a   1.000
_cell.length_b   1.000
_cell.length_c   1.000
_cell.angle_alpha   90.00
_cell.angle_beta   90.00
_cell.angle_gamma   90.00
#
_symmetry.space_group_name_H-M   'P 1'
#
loop_
_entity.id
_entity.type
_entity.pdbx_description
1 polymer ?
#
loop_
_entity_poly.entity_id
_entity_poly.type
_entity_poly.pdbx_seq_one_letter_code
_entity_poly.pdbx_strand_id
1 'polypeptide(L)'
;MLFALALALSAPSVASSPVRSDCVHDREAILALEFKAFDQTEGSGWRPLYHNGCYVEVAELLREWRARNGDATPPVISFHEAQMWGYAGRYDLAEPLFAQAFRTNGSASAVTFNLYVNGNLAFLRRDRAGLETAVAALQNVPKPAGWDSAVDMNGNPVSLPWPANLNVLQAMLRCWDEPYEIAAHCHIEDWQPPVGPS
;
A
#
# COMPACT_ATOMS: atom_id res chain seq x y z
N MET A 1 1.50 -4.63 62.73
CA MET A 1 1.12 -3.57 61.76
C MET A 1 2.13 -3.66 60.60
N LEU A 2 1.75 -4.28 59.50
CA LEU A 2 2.58 -4.33 58.28
C LEU A 2 2.10 -3.21 57.32
N PHE A 3 2.98 -2.26 57.04
CA PHE A 3 2.76 -1.24 56.00
C PHE A 3 3.13 -1.84 54.64
N ALA A 4 2.13 -2.01 53.75
CA ALA A 4 2.37 -2.35 52.35
C ALA A 4 2.72 -1.08 51.59
N LEU A 5 3.94 -1.02 51.05
CA LEU A 5 4.41 0.05 50.17
C LEU A 5 3.96 -0.27 48.74
N ALA A 6 2.97 0.47 48.21
CA ALA A 6 2.56 0.32 46.82
C ALA A 6 3.52 1.12 45.93
N LEU A 7 4.34 0.42 45.12
CA LEU A 7 5.09 1.05 44.02
C LEU A 7 4.14 1.34 42.87
N ALA A 8 3.91 2.61 42.58
CA ALA A 8 3.25 3.05 41.37
C ALA A 8 4.24 2.98 40.19
N LEU A 9 4.04 2.02 39.29
CA LEU A 9 4.75 1.97 37.99
C LEU A 9 4.14 3.04 37.07
N SER A 10 4.86 4.15 36.90
CA SER A 10 4.54 5.13 35.85
C SER A 10 4.92 4.55 34.49
N ALA A 11 3.92 4.31 33.63
CA ALA A 11 4.17 3.95 32.25
C ALA A 11 4.83 5.14 31.50
N PRO A 12 5.87 4.90 30.67
CA PRO A 12 6.46 5.97 29.89
C PRO A 12 5.41 6.53 28.90
N SER A 13 5.16 7.83 28.96
CA SER A 13 4.38 8.55 27.97
C SER A 13 5.16 8.54 26.66
N VAL A 14 4.66 7.82 25.64
CA VAL A 14 5.21 7.90 24.28
C VAL A 14 4.82 9.29 23.76
N ALA A 15 5.78 10.20 23.73
CA ALA A 15 5.61 11.48 23.08
C ALA A 15 5.42 11.21 21.57
N SER A 16 4.24 11.54 21.04
CA SER A 16 4.00 11.53 19.60
C SER A 16 4.90 12.58 18.95
N SER A 17 5.73 12.18 17.99
CA SER A 17 6.50 13.14 17.19
C SER A 17 5.54 14.12 16.51
N PRO A 18 5.92 15.40 16.38
CA PRO A 18 5.06 16.38 15.70
C PRO A 18 4.85 15.94 14.23
N VAL A 19 3.61 16.02 13.77
CA VAL A 19 3.26 15.77 12.37
C VAL A 19 3.98 16.80 11.49
N ARG A 20 4.62 16.36 10.42
CA ARG A 20 5.27 17.25 9.43
C ARG A 20 4.24 18.22 8.86
N SER A 21 4.64 19.46 8.59
CA SER A 21 3.74 20.50 8.09
C SER A 21 3.10 20.19 6.75
N ASP A 22 3.80 19.46 5.88
CA ASP A 22 3.33 18.97 4.57
C ASP A 22 2.42 17.74 4.66
N CYS A 23 2.29 17.13 5.84
CA CYS A 23 1.36 16.04 6.14
C CYS A 23 0.08 16.52 6.86
N VAL A 24 -0.02 17.81 7.17
CA VAL A 24 -1.24 18.38 7.76
C VAL A 24 -2.37 18.40 6.72
N HIS A 25 -3.53 17.87 7.08
CA HIS A 25 -4.66 17.71 6.16
C HIS A 25 -6.01 17.80 6.89
N ASP A 26 -7.07 18.10 6.15
CA ASP A 26 -8.44 18.00 6.66
C ASP A 26 -8.90 16.53 6.60
N ARG A 27 -8.69 15.82 7.72
CA ARG A 27 -9.00 14.39 7.87
C ARG A 27 -10.46 14.07 7.57
N GLU A 28 -11.39 14.86 8.13
CA GLU A 28 -12.82 14.58 7.96
C GLU A 28 -13.30 14.85 6.53
N ALA A 29 -12.79 15.88 5.88
CA ALA A 29 -13.09 16.12 4.47
C ALA A 29 -12.60 14.98 3.57
N ILE A 30 -11.41 14.43 3.81
CA ILE A 30 -10.89 13.29 3.05
C ILE A 30 -11.72 12.03 3.32
N LEU A 31 -12.04 11.73 4.58
CA LEU A 31 -12.79 10.53 4.95
C LEU A 31 -14.25 10.55 4.53
N ALA A 32 -14.81 11.74 4.22
CA ALA A 32 -16.15 11.88 3.69
C ALA A 32 -16.27 11.59 2.18
N LEU A 33 -15.13 11.40 1.49
CA LEU A 33 -15.12 11.16 0.05
C LEU A 33 -15.63 9.76 -0.30
N GLU A 34 -16.40 9.66 -1.38
CA GLU A 34 -16.77 8.41 -2.01
C GLU A 34 -15.54 7.69 -2.59
N PHE A 35 -15.59 6.37 -2.74
CA PHE A 35 -14.46 5.52 -3.16
C PHE A 35 -13.68 6.07 -4.35
N LYS A 36 -14.37 6.53 -5.41
CA LYS A 36 -13.70 7.07 -6.59
C LYS A 36 -12.81 8.27 -6.26
N ALA A 37 -13.32 9.24 -5.50
CA ALA A 37 -12.58 10.44 -5.13
C ALA A 37 -11.55 10.15 -4.03
N PHE A 38 -11.88 9.24 -3.11
CA PHE A 38 -10.98 8.86 -2.01
C PHE A 38 -9.74 8.12 -2.51
N ASP A 39 -9.91 7.14 -3.42
CA ASP A 39 -8.83 6.20 -3.78
C ASP A 39 -8.40 6.24 -5.25
N GLN A 40 -9.33 6.47 -6.19
CA GLN A 40 -9.08 6.24 -7.62
C GLN A 40 -8.80 7.52 -8.43
N THR A 41 -8.88 8.70 -7.82
CA THR A 41 -8.69 9.99 -8.50
C THR A 41 -7.33 10.57 -8.13
N GLU A 42 -6.47 10.78 -9.14
CA GLU A 42 -5.19 11.46 -8.97
C GLU A 42 -5.42 12.89 -8.46
N GLY A 43 -4.57 13.34 -7.52
CA GLY A 43 -4.69 14.66 -6.89
C GLY A 43 -5.85 14.80 -5.89
N SER A 44 -6.57 13.72 -5.55
CA SER A 44 -7.67 13.71 -4.60
C SER A 44 -7.45 12.66 -3.49
N GLY A 45 -8.28 12.72 -2.46
CA GLY A 45 -8.24 11.79 -1.34
C GLY A 45 -6.90 11.81 -0.62
N TRP A 46 -6.32 10.64 -0.44
CA TRP A 46 -5.03 10.47 0.24
C TRP A 46 -3.80 10.68 -0.67
N ARG A 47 -3.95 10.69 -2.01
CA ARG A 47 -2.83 10.68 -2.96
C ARG A 47 -1.88 11.88 -2.84
N PRO A 48 -2.34 13.12 -2.59
CA PRO A 48 -1.43 14.23 -2.37
C PRO A 48 -0.49 14.01 -1.18
N LEU A 49 -0.98 13.40 -0.11
CA LEU A 49 -0.17 13.08 1.07
C LEU A 49 0.87 11.98 0.77
N TYR A 50 0.49 10.99 -0.06
CA TYR A 50 1.44 9.96 -0.52
C TYR A 50 2.62 10.58 -1.28
N HIS A 51 2.37 11.51 -2.19
CA HIS A 51 3.42 12.18 -2.95
C HIS A 51 4.37 13.01 -2.05
N ASN A 52 3.89 13.43 -0.89
CA ASN A 52 4.70 14.10 0.12
C ASN A 52 5.42 13.12 1.07
N GLY A 53 5.25 11.81 0.90
CA GLY A 53 5.85 10.79 1.78
C GLY A 53 5.19 10.68 3.16
N CYS A 54 3.95 11.12 3.28
CA CYS A 54 3.17 11.07 4.54
C CYS A 54 2.55 9.68 4.74
N TYR A 55 3.36 8.63 4.66
CA TYR A 55 2.88 7.25 4.58
C TYR A 55 2.09 6.79 5.80
N VAL A 56 2.50 7.22 7.00
CA VAL A 56 1.79 6.87 8.24
C VAL A 56 0.40 7.51 8.25
N GLU A 57 0.31 8.80 7.92
CA GLU A 57 -0.96 9.54 7.85
C GLU A 57 -1.90 8.94 6.81
N VAL A 58 -1.36 8.55 5.65
CA VAL A 58 -2.13 7.89 4.59
C VAL A 58 -2.62 6.53 5.04
N ALA A 59 -1.77 5.71 5.67
CA ALA A 59 -2.16 4.41 6.20
C ALA A 59 -3.30 4.53 7.22
N GLU A 60 -3.22 5.53 8.10
CA GLU A 60 -4.27 5.82 9.09
C GLU A 60 -5.58 6.28 8.45
N LEU A 61 -5.53 7.10 7.38
CA LEU A 61 -6.71 7.48 6.60
C LEU A 61 -7.36 6.27 5.92
N LEU A 62 -6.57 5.42 5.28
CA LEU A 62 -7.05 4.20 4.62
C LEU A 62 -7.68 3.23 5.63
N ARG A 63 -7.05 3.05 6.78
CA ARG A 63 -7.56 2.23 7.88
C ARG A 63 -8.93 2.72 8.36
N GLU A 64 -9.06 4.03 8.60
CA GLU A 64 -10.30 4.59 9.09
C GLU A 64 -11.40 4.59 8.04
N TRP A 65 -11.08 4.93 6.78
CA TRP A 65 -12.04 4.84 5.68
C TRP A 65 -12.58 3.41 5.53
N ARG A 66 -11.69 2.42 5.61
CA ARG A 66 -12.07 1.00 5.59
C ARG A 66 -12.99 0.64 6.78
N ALA A 67 -12.67 1.13 7.98
CA ALA A 67 -13.49 0.88 9.16
C ALA A 67 -14.89 1.51 9.03
N ARG A 68 -15.02 2.69 8.44
CA ARG A 68 -16.31 3.36 8.20
C ARG A 68 -17.18 2.64 7.17
N ASN A 69 -16.56 2.00 6.17
CA ASN A 69 -17.26 1.34 5.06
C ASN A 69 -17.48 -0.17 5.27
N GLY A 70 -16.82 -0.79 6.23
CA GLY A 70 -17.00 -2.19 6.60
C GLY A 70 -16.88 -3.14 5.40
N ASP A 71 -17.84 -4.06 5.27
CA ASP A 71 -17.87 -5.10 4.22
C ASP A 71 -18.01 -4.52 2.78
N ALA A 72 -18.43 -3.27 2.65
CA ALA A 72 -18.51 -2.59 1.36
C ALA A 72 -17.14 -2.11 0.85
N THR A 73 -16.09 -2.24 1.65
CA THR A 73 -14.73 -1.78 1.29
C THR A 73 -14.12 -2.64 0.18
N PRO A 74 -13.74 -2.05 -0.97
CA PRO A 74 -13.02 -2.78 -1.99
C PRO A 74 -11.66 -3.31 -1.48
N PRO A 75 -11.26 -4.56 -1.84
CA PRO A 75 -9.99 -5.14 -1.39
C PRO A 75 -8.74 -4.30 -1.69
N VAL A 76 -8.80 -3.44 -2.71
CA VAL A 76 -7.69 -2.54 -3.06
C VAL A 76 -7.38 -1.53 -1.95
N ILE A 77 -8.34 -1.17 -1.10
CA ILE A 77 -8.10 -0.28 0.04
C ILE A 77 -7.17 -0.94 1.06
N SER A 78 -7.41 -2.22 1.40
CA SER A 78 -6.50 -2.99 2.26
C SER A 78 -5.11 -3.13 1.62
N PHE A 79 -5.05 -3.26 0.30
CA PHE A 79 -3.79 -3.31 -0.44
C PHE A 79 -3.02 -1.98 -0.34
N HIS A 80 -3.67 -0.84 -0.57
CA HIS A 80 -3.02 0.47 -0.45
C HIS A 80 -2.61 0.78 0.99
N GLU A 81 -3.44 0.41 1.99
CA GLU A 81 -3.07 0.53 3.41
C GLU A 81 -1.81 -0.30 3.71
N ALA A 82 -1.74 -1.55 3.20
CA ALA A 82 -0.56 -2.38 3.33
C ALA A 82 0.69 -1.76 2.71
N GLN A 83 0.57 -1.18 1.51
CA GLN A 83 1.69 -0.48 0.86
C GLN A 83 2.18 0.70 1.71
N MET A 84 1.28 1.51 2.24
CA MET A 84 1.65 2.67 3.06
C MET A 84 2.36 2.26 4.34
N TRP A 85 1.88 1.23 5.04
CA TRP A 85 2.61 0.67 6.17
C TRP A 85 3.97 0.08 5.76
N GLY A 86 4.03 -0.56 4.60
CA GLY A 86 5.29 -1.07 4.04
C GLY A 86 6.29 0.05 3.76
N TYR A 87 5.87 1.15 3.15
CA TYR A 87 6.71 2.33 2.90
C TYR A 87 7.15 3.00 4.19
N ALA A 88 6.31 3.00 5.22
CA ALA A 88 6.68 3.47 6.57
C ALA A 88 7.57 2.48 7.35
N GLY A 89 8.00 1.38 6.73
CA GLY A 89 8.82 0.34 7.39
C GLY A 89 8.08 -0.51 8.42
N ARG A 90 6.74 -0.40 8.50
CA ARG A 90 5.90 -1.14 9.44
C ARG A 90 5.40 -2.44 8.81
N TYR A 91 6.32 -3.36 8.53
CA TYR A 91 6.03 -4.65 7.88
C TYR A 91 5.09 -5.53 8.70
N ASP A 92 5.13 -5.39 10.03
CA ASP A 92 4.22 -6.03 10.98
C ASP A 92 2.75 -5.67 10.76
N LEU A 93 2.47 -4.44 10.32
CA LEU A 93 1.14 -3.96 9.97
C LEU A 93 0.77 -4.22 8.50
N ALA A 94 1.75 -4.18 7.60
CA ALA A 94 1.56 -4.35 6.17
C ALA A 94 1.17 -5.80 5.79
N GLU A 95 1.86 -6.79 6.35
CA GLU A 95 1.71 -8.20 5.96
C GLU A 95 0.28 -8.73 6.11
N PRO A 96 -0.41 -8.58 7.25
CA PRO A 96 -1.78 -9.07 7.40
C PRO A 96 -2.78 -8.37 6.47
N LEU A 97 -2.53 -7.12 6.09
CA LEU A 97 -3.38 -6.36 5.18
C LEU A 97 -3.21 -6.83 3.73
N PHE A 98 -1.98 -7.10 3.29
CA PHE A 98 -1.76 -7.75 1.99
C PHE A 98 -2.49 -9.09 1.90
N ALA A 99 -2.46 -9.89 2.98
CA ALA A 99 -3.20 -11.15 3.03
C ALA A 99 -4.73 -10.97 2.93
N GLN A 100 -5.28 -9.85 3.40
CA GLN A 100 -6.71 -9.52 3.27
C GLN A 100 -7.08 -8.98 1.88
N ALA A 101 -6.12 -8.54 1.07
CA ALA A 101 -6.36 -7.89 -0.21
C ALA A 101 -6.67 -8.87 -1.35
N PHE A 102 -6.56 -10.18 -1.14
CA PHE A 102 -6.82 -11.17 -2.18
C PHE A 102 -8.23 -11.08 -2.74
N ARG A 103 -8.35 -11.15 -4.07
CA ARG A 103 -9.63 -11.15 -4.78
C ARG A 103 -10.08 -12.59 -5.05
N THR A 104 -11.37 -12.87 -4.87
CA THR A 104 -11.93 -14.23 -4.94
C THR A 104 -12.76 -14.49 -6.20
N ASN A 105 -12.96 -13.49 -7.07
CA ASN A 105 -13.88 -13.59 -8.22
C ASN A 105 -13.32 -14.37 -9.43
N GLY A 106 -12.08 -14.85 -9.38
CA GLY A 106 -11.46 -15.69 -10.41
C GLY A 106 -11.23 -15.03 -11.78
N SER A 107 -11.47 -13.72 -11.92
CA SER A 107 -11.20 -13.01 -13.17
C SER A 107 -9.70 -12.93 -13.48
N ALA A 108 -9.31 -12.73 -14.75
CA ALA A 108 -7.91 -12.53 -15.13
C ALA A 108 -7.27 -11.36 -14.35
N SER A 109 -8.03 -10.27 -14.11
CA SER A 109 -7.59 -9.15 -13.29
C SER A 109 -7.40 -9.55 -11.82
N ALA A 110 -8.23 -10.45 -11.28
CA ALA A 110 -8.04 -10.96 -9.92
C ALA A 110 -6.82 -11.86 -9.84
N VAL A 111 -6.57 -12.70 -10.83
CA VAL A 111 -5.39 -13.58 -10.89
C VAL A 111 -4.10 -12.74 -10.90
N THR A 112 -4.00 -11.76 -11.80
CA THR A 112 -2.82 -10.87 -11.87
C THR A 112 -2.62 -10.07 -10.58
N PHE A 113 -3.70 -9.54 -10.02
CA PHE A 113 -3.64 -8.80 -8.76
C PHE A 113 -3.17 -9.70 -7.61
N ASN A 114 -3.69 -10.92 -7.51
CA ASN A 114 -3.31 -11.86 -6.45
C ASN A 114 -1.83 -12.30 -6.57
N LEU A 115 -1.32 -12.46 -7.79
CA LEU A 115 0.11 -12.72 -8.00
C LEU A 115 0.97 -11.53 -7.58
N TYR A 116 0.50 -10.32 -7.83
CA TYR A 116 1.15 -9.10 -7.35
C TYR A 116 1.15 -9.03 -5.82
N VAL A 117 0.03 -9.32 -5.16
CA VAL A 117 -0.06 -9.44 -3.69
C VAL A 117 0.94 -10.47 -3.15
N ASN A 118 1.00 -11.66 -3.78
CA ASN A 118 1.96 -12.70 -3.38
C ASN A 118 3.41 -12.22 -3.46
N GLY A 119 3.76 -11.49 -4.52
CA GLY A 119 5.11 -10.92 -4.67
C GLY A 119 5.45 -9.90 -3.56
N ASN A 120 4.49 -9.03 -3.21
CA ASN A 120 4.67 -8.08 -2.10
C ASN A 120 4.88 -8.82 -0.76
N LEU A 121 4.05 -9.83 -0.47
CA LEU A 121 4.19 -10.67 0.73
C LEU A 121 5.54 -11.38 0.79
N ALA A 122 5.97 -11.97 -0.33
CA ALA A 122 7.26 -12.65 -0.43
C ALA A 122 8.43 -11.69 -0.15
N PHE A 123 8.37 -10.46 -0.70
CA PHE A 123 9.39 -9.45 -0.42
C PHE A 123 9.44 -9.07 1.08
N LEU A 124 8.30 -8.78 1.71
CA LEU A 124 8.25 -8.42 3.12
C LEU A 124 8.76 -9.54 4.03
N ARG A 125 8.47 -10.79 3.68
CA ARG A 125 8.93 -11.99 4.39
C ARG A 125 10.37 -12.38 4.10
N ARG A 126 11.05 -11.64 3.23
CA ARG A 126 12.40 -11.96 2.73
C ARG A 126 12.48 -13.35 2.09
N ASP A 127 11.39 -13.78 1.47
CA ASP A 127 11.27 -15.00 0.67
C ASP A 127 11.56 -14.68 -0.81
N ARG A 128 12.86 -14.68 -1.16
CA ARG A 128 13.29 -14.39 -2.53
C ARG A 128 12.75 -15.40 -3.54
N ALA A 129 12.73 -16.68 -3.19
CA ALA A 129 12.22 -17.72 -4.08
C ALA A 129 10.71 -17.58 -4.34
N GLY A 130 9.95 -17.18 -3.31
CA GLY A 130 8.53 -16.83 -3.44
C GLY A 130 8.31 -15.64 -4.37
N LEU A 131 9.15 -14.59 -4.27
CA LEU A 131 9.07 -13.43 -5.16
C LEU A 131 9.42 -13.81 -6.61
N GLU A 132 10.47 -14.59 -6.84
CA GLU A 132 10.83 -15.12 -8.18
C GLU A 132 9.68 -15.95 -8.78
N THR A 133 9.03 -16.76 -7.95
CA THR A 133 7.85 -17.55 -8.36
C THR A 133 6.69 -16.64 -8.75
N ALA A 134 6.40 -15.60 -7.96
CA ALA A 134 5.34 -14.65 -8.27
C ALA A 134 5.60 -13.88 -9.57
N VAL A 135 6.85 -13.43 -9.81
CA VAL A 135 7.27 -12.79 -11.06
C VAL A 135 7.08 -13.71 -12.24
N ALA A 136 7.58 -14.96 -12.16
CA ALA A 136 7.45 -15.93 -13.24
C ALA A 136 5.98 -16.27 -13.55
N ALA A 137 5.16 -16.44 -12.52
CA ALA A 137 3.74 -16.69 -12.68
C ALA A 137 3.01 -15.50 -13.32
N LEU A 138 3.28 -14.28 -12.85
CA LEU A 138 2.65 -13.05 -13.36
C LEU A 138 3.04 -12.83 -14.84
N GLN A 139 4.30 -13.02 -15.19
CA GLN A 139 4.81 -12.87 -16.55
C GLN A 139 4.12 -13.80 -17.57
N ASN A 140 3.65 -14.95 -17.12
CA ASN A 140 3.00 -15.95 -17.97
C ASN A 140 1.46 -15.84 -18.01
N VAL A 141 0.85 -14.85 -17.34
CA VAL A 141 -0.60 -14.67 -17.41
C VAL A 141 -1.00 -14.18 -18.81
N PRO A 142 -1.89 -14.91 -19.52
CA PRO A 142 -2.33 -14.50 -20.84
C PRO A 142 -3.01 -13.13 -20.82
N LYS A 143 -2.68 -12.29 -21.79
CA LYS A 143 -3.32 -10.97 -21.95
C LYS A 143 -4.81 -11.15 -22.25
N PRO A 144 -5.72 -10.57 -21.44
CA PRO A 144 -7.15 -10.72 -21.72
C PRO A 144 -7.56 -9.97 -22.99
N ALA A 145 -8.54 -10.50 -23.70
CA ALA A 145 -9.16 -9.80 -24.81
C ALA A 145 -9.71 -8.46 -24.36
N GLY A 146 -9.51 -7.41 -25.15
CA GLY A 146 -9.98 -6.06 -24.84
C GLY A 146 -9.09 -5.26 -23.88
N TRP A 147 -7.96 -5.81 -23.38
CA TRP A 147 -7.05 -5.06 -22.51
C TRP A 147 -6.56 -3.74 -23.12
N ASP A 148 -6.24 -3.77 -24.42
CA ASP A 148 -5.75 -2.58 -25.16
C ASP A 148 -6.86 -1.54 -25.43
N SER A 149 -8.11 -1.89 -25.12
CA SER A 149 -9.26 -0.98 -25.17
C SER A 149 -9.70 -0.51 -23.78
N ALA A 150 -8.80 -0.59 -22.80
CA ALA A 150 -9.09 -0.16 -21.45
C ALA A 150 -9.39 1.34 -21.40
N VAL A 151 -10.31 1.73 -20.53
CA VAL A 151 -10.64 3.12 -20.26
C VAL A 151 -10.51 3.39 -18.75
N ASP A 152 -10.19 4.64 -18.40
CA ASP A 152 -10.21 5.09 -17.01
C ASP A 152 -11.66 5.20 -16.48
N MET A 153 -11.81 5.60 -15.23
CA MET A 153 -13.12 5.79 -14.60
C MET A 153 -13.93 6.94 -15.19
N ASN A 154 -13.35 7.76 -16.08
CA ASN A 154 -14.00 8.86 -16.79
C ASN A 154 -14.34 8.47 -18.23
N GLY A 155 -13.96 7.25 -18.67
CA GLY A 155 -14.17 6.74 -20.02
C GLY A 155 -13.08 7.13 -21.03
N ASN A 156 -11.96 7.71 -20.60
CA ASN A 156 -10.85 8.04 -21.49
C ASN A 156 -9.99 6.80 -21.76
N PRO A 157 -9.53 6.59 -23.01
CA PRO A 157 -8.61 5.50 -23.32
C PRO A 157 -7.35 5.58 -22.46
N VAL A 158 -6.93 4.44 -21.89
CA VAL A 158 -5.69 4.32 -21.13
C VAL A 158 -4.84 3.19 -21.70
N SER A 159 -3.53 3.44 -21.81
CA SER A 159 -2.56 2.41 -22.16
C SER A 159 -1.95 1.86 -20.89
N LEU A 160 -2.34 0.65 -20.54
CA LEU A 160 -1.83 -0.04 -19.35
C LEU A 160 -0.88 -1.17 -19.79
N PRO A 161 0.32 -1.29 -19.17
CA PRO A 161 1.20 -2.41 -19.45
C PRO A 161 0.55 -3.72 -19.02
N TRP A 162 0.85 -4.78 -19.78
CA TRP A 162 0.44 -6.14 -19.40
C TRP A 162 1.67 -7.03 -19.24
N PRO A 163 1.74 -7.85 -18.20
CA PRO A 163 0.85 -7.86 -17.01
C PRO A 163 1.03 -6.63 -16.14
N ALA A 164 -0.08 -6.17 -15.54
CA ALA A 164 -0.01 -5.02 -14.63
C ALA A 164 0.92 -5.31 -13.45
N ASN A 165 1.73 -4.32 -13.05
CA ASN A 165 2.65 -4.36 -11.91
C ASN A 165 3.81 -5.38 -12.00
N LEU A 166 4.01 -6.04 -13.14
CA LEU A 166 5.15 -6.94 -13.33
C LEU A 166 6.48 -6.19 -13.14
N ASN A 167 6.58 -4.98 -13.68
CA ASN A 167 7.76 -4.11 -13.54
C ASN A 167 8.10 -3.81 -12.08
N VAL A 168 7.09 -3.68 -11.21
CA VAL A 168 7.28 -3.45 -9.76
C VAL A 168 7.91 -4.68 -9.10
N LEU A 169 7.36 -5.87 -9.32
CA LEU A 169 7.93 -7.10 -8.74
C LEU A 169 9.34 -7.38 -9.28
N GLN A 170 9.60 -7.11 -10.57
CA GLN A 170 10.94 -7.21 -11.14
C GLN A 170 11.91 -6.18 -10.52
N ALA A 171 11.43 -4.98 -10.21
CA ALA A 171 12.20 -3.98 -9.48
C ALA A 171 12.56 -4.44 -8.07
N MET A 172 11.60 -5.00 -7.35
CA MET A 172 11.84 -5.58 -6.02
C MET A 172 12.90 -6.69 -6.05
N LEU A 173 12.96 -7.50 -7.10
CA LEU A 173 14.04 -8.48 -7.26
C LEU A 173 15.41 -7.83 -7.50
N ARG A 174 15.47 -6.78 -8.31
CA ARG A 174 16.73 -6.07 -8.59
C ARG A 174 17.26 -5.34 -7.38
N CYS A 175 16.35 -4.71 -6.62
CA CYS A 175 16.65 -3.94 -5.42
C CYS A 175 16.27 -4.72 -4.15
N TRP A 176 16.57 -6.03 -4.15
CA TRP A 176 16.18 -6.96 -3.10
C TRP A 176 16.63 -6.57 -1.71
N ASP A 177 17.83 -5.99 -1.59
CA ASP A 177 18.43 -5.65 -0.31
C ASP A 177 17.99 -4.28 0.24
N GLU A 178 17.24 -3.53 -0.57
CA GLU A 178 16.69 -2.23 -0.20
C GLU A 178 15.42 -2.36 0.67
N PRO A 179 15.07 -1.29 1.44
CA PRO A 179 13.77 -1.18 2.07
C PRO A 179 12.62 -1.29 1.05
N TYR A 180 11.44 -1.72 1.50
CA TYR A 180 10.28 -1.94 0.63
C TYR A 180 9.90 -0.72 -0.20
N GLU A 181 9.96 0.49 0.38
CA GLU A 181 9.72 1.75 -0.35
C GLU A 181 10.64 1.90 -1.56
N ILE A 182 11.95 1.77 -1.35
CA ILE A 182 12.95 1.91 -2.41
C ILE A 182 12.80 0.78 -3.44
N ALA A 183 12.66 -0.45 -2.98
CA ALA A 183 12.53 -1.60 -3.86
C ALA A 183 11.29 -1.52 -4.77
N ALA A 184 10.16 -1.06 -4.24
CA ALA A 184 8.91 -0.90 -5.00
C ALA A 184 9.02 0.17 -6.10
N HIS A 185 9.82 1.22 -5.88
CA HIS A 185 10.01 2.33 -6.82
C HIS A 185 11.26 2.19 -7.70
N CYS A 186 12.06 1.17 -7.51
CA CYS A 186 13.32 0.91 -8.23
C CYS A 186 13.15 0.72 -9.77
N HIS A 187 11.93 0.73 -10.28
CA HIS A 187 11.60 0.71 -11.72
C HIS A 187 11.39 2.12 -12.32
N ILE A 188 11.35 3.14 -11.47
CA ILE A 188 11.15 4.53 -11.88
C ILE A 188 12.53 5.17 -11.95
N GLU A 189 12.92 5.62 -13.13
CA GLU A 189 14.17 6.35 -13.33
C GLU A 189 14.16 7.65 -12.52
N ASP A 190 15.28 7.96 -11.88
CA ASP A 190 15.46 9.16 -11.03
C ASP A 190 14.49 9.31 -9.84
N TRP A 191 13.73 8.25 -9.49
CA TRP A 191 12.90 8.31 -8.30
C TRP A 191 13.76 8.47 -7.04
N GLN A 192 13.38 9.42 -6.21
CA GLN A 192 13.97 9.63 -4.89
C GLN A 192 12.89 9.48 -3.83
N PRO A 193 13.20 8.87 -2.68
CA PRO A 193 12.25 8.86 -1.58
C PRO A 193 11.93 10.29 -1.16
N PRO A 194 10.67 10.59 -0.82
CA PRO A 194 10.31 11.87 -0.24
C PRO A 194 11.20 12.15 0.97
N VAL A 195 11.66 13.40 1.09
CA VAL A 195 12.62 13.79 2.15
C VAL A 195 12.00 13.49 3.50
N GLY A 196 12.50 12.45 4.16
CA GLY A 196 12.09 12.08 5.51
C GLY A 196 12.41 13.19 6.52
N PRO A 197 11.91 13.10 7.75
CA PRO A 197 12.30 14.03 8.80
C PRO A 197 13.82 13.93 9.00
N SER A 198 14.50 15.06 8.85
CA SER A 198 15.89 15.25 9.28
C SER A 198 16.00 15.15 10.80
#